data_5c92b6f033b95dd6db94cb97f1cfb313
#
_entry.id   5c92b6f033b95dd6db94cb97f1cfb313
#
_cell.length_a   1.000
_cell.length_b   1.000
_cell.length_c   1.000
_cell.angle_alpha   90.00
_cell.angle_beta   90.00
_cell.angle_gamma   90.00
#
_symmetry.space_group_name_H-M   'P 1'
#
loop_
_entity.id
_entity.type
_entity.pdbx_description
1 polymer ?
#
loop_
_entity_poly.entity_id
_entity_poly.type
_entity_poly.pdbx_seq_one_letter_code
_entity_poly.pdbx_strand_id
1 'polypeptide(L)'
;PMKFAYLIMAHNRFDILKLLLQDLDDARNDIFLHIDRKAEKYDEQELRMCIHSANLIILKPTPVYWGDYSQIQCILNLLKVSTQYAHHDFYHLLAGVEFPIKSQEYIYHFFEANQAYEFVGFNDDSKEYLERLKYFYFFRKYARYRNLWERFWGGIGYCLVPLQKFLGINRIKHCTTIFKKGYANWSISHPLACFLLQHEAEIRKRYRYTFCTDEVFIQTLVYQSDFYGKVYDPSDEYHSTMNLNTWEDPRNQYHMKDLPMLLKSDRLFAKKFDGDDAIELITKLKEQRL
;
A
#
# COMPACT_ATOMS: atom_id res chain seq x y z
N PRO A 1 9.17 -24.51 4.46
CA PRO A 1 7.94 -23.77 4.21
C PRO A 1 8.28 -22.32 3.87
N MET A 2 7.55 -21.71 2.93
CA MET A 2 7.68 -20.29 2.61
C MET A 2 7.40 -19.41 3.82
N LYS A 3 8.02 -18.23 3.86
CA LYS A 3 7.78 -17.21 4.87
C LYS A 3 7.31 -15.92 4.25
N PHE A 4 6.30 -15.30 4.85
CA PHE A 4 5.75 -14.03 4.40
C PHE A 4 6.03 -12.90 5.38
N ALA A 5 6.29 -11.71 4.85
CA ALA A 5 6.31 -10.46 5.59
C ALA A 5 5.06 -9.66 5.22
N TYR A 6 4.19 -9.40 6.19
CA TYR A 6 3.07 -8.48 6.01
C TYR A 6 3.47 -7.09 6.48
N LEU A 7 3.46 -6.14 5.56
CA LEU A 7 3.82 -4.73 5.78
C LEU A 7 2.53 -3.93 5.89
N ILE A 8 2.14 -3.54 7.10
CA ILE A 8 0.84 -2.93 7.36
C ILE A 8 1.00 -1.46 7.73
N MET A 9 0.29 -0.59 7.01
CA MET A 9 0.15 0.83 7.31
C MET A 9 -1.24 1.12 7.88
N ALA A 10 -1.31 1.54 9.14
CA ALA A 10 -2.57 1.80 9.83
C ALA A 10 -2.61 3.22 10.41
N HIS A 11 -3.82 3.81 10.49
CA HIS A 11 -4.02 5.14 11.09
C HIS A 11 -5.37 5.32 11.77
N ASN A 12 -6.29 4.39 11.60
CA ASN A 12 -7.64 4.38 12.17
C ASN A 12 -8.20 2.96 12.23
N ARG A 13 -9.45 2.79 12.65
CA ARG A 13 -10.17 1.52 12.68
C ARG A 13 -9.34 0.40 13.32
N PHE A 14 -8.88 0.64 14.54
CA PHE A 14 -8.10 -0.36 15.28
C PHE A 14 -8.92 -1.61 15.64
N ASP A 15 -10.24 -1.53 15.63
CA ASP A 15 -11.17 -2.66 15.69
C ASP A 15 -10.97 -3.61 14.50
N ILE A 16 -10.89 -3.09 13.28
CA ILE A 16 -10.63 -3.86 12.05
C ILE A 16 -9.18 -4.34 12.02
N LEU A 17 -8.21 -3.51 12.44
CA LEU A 17 -6.81 -3.90 12.52
C LEU A 17 -6.61 -5.11 13.44
N LYS A 18 -7.29 -5.17 14.58
CA LYS A 18 -7.24 -6.35 15.46
C LYS A 18 -7.71 -7.61 14.76
N LEU A 19 -8.81 -7.53 14.00
CA LEU A 19 -9.31 -8.68 13.23
C LEU A 19 -8.32 -9.08 12.13
N LEU A 20 -7.67 -8.12 11.47
CA LEU A 20 -6.63 -8.39 10.48
C LEU A 20 -5.43 -9.09 11.12
N LEU A 21 -4.94 -8.60 12.25
CA LEU A 21 -3.83 -9.23 12.97
C LEU A 21 -4.15 -10.67 13.38
N GLN A 22 -5.35 -10.90 13.94
CA GLN A 22 -5.81 -12.25 14.30
C GLN A 22 -5.90 -13.18 13.08
N ASP A 23 -6.27 -12.66 11.92
CA ASP A 23 -6.35 -13.44 10.70
C ASP A 23 -4.98 -13.80 10.12
N LEU A 24 -4.01 -12.91 10.27
CA LEU A 24 -2.63 -13.11 9.84
C LEU A 24 -1.76 -13.88 10.84
N ASP A 25 -2.32 -14.29 12.00
CA ASP A 25 -1.58 -14.97 13.06
C ASP A 25 -1.26 -16.41 12.70
N ASP A 26 -0.24 -16.60 11.91
CA ASP A 26 0.30 -17.89 11.45
C ASP A 26 1.82 -17.91 11.64
N ALA A 27 2.38 -19.03 12.05
CA ALA A 27 3.83 -19.19 12.30
C ALA A 27 4.72 -18.95 11.05
N ARG A 28 4.11 -18.96 9.86
CA ARG A 28 4.78 -18.65 8.58
C ARG A 28 4.86 -17.16 8.30
N ASN A 29 4.17 -16.32 9.09
CA ASN A 29 4.05 -14.89 8.89
C ASN A 29 4.87 -14.10 9.92
N ASP A 30 5.55 -13.06 9.44
CA ASP A 30 6.08 -11.98 10.25
C ASP A 30 5.33 -10.69 9.89
N ILE A 31 4.80 -10.00 10.88
CA ILE A 31 3.95 -8.81 10.68
C ILE A 31 4.72 -7.57 11.11
N PHE A 32 4.90 -6.65 10.18
CA PHE A 32 5.57 -5.36 10.38
C PHE A 32 4.50 -4.27 10.32
N LEU A 33 4.20 -3.67 11.47
CA LEU A 33 3.12 -2.72 11.62
C LEU A 33 3.66 -1.31 11.85
N HIS A 34 3.28 -0.38 10.97
CA HIS A 34 3.46 1.04 11.18
C HIS A 34 2.11 1.69 11.49
N ILE A 35 2.01 2.36 12.63
CA ILE A 35 0.85 3.17 13.00
C ILE A 35 1.23 4.64 12.85
N ASP A 36 0.42 5.40 12.10
CA ASP A 36 0.67 6.83 11.89
C ASP A 36 0.75 7.56 13.24
N ARG A 37 1.81 8.34 13.44
CA ARG A 37 1.99 9.13 14.67
C ARG A 37 0.83 10.08 14.97
N LYS A 38 0.05 10.46 13.95
CA LYS A 38 -1.14 11.31 14.06
C LYS A 38 -2.43 10.53 14.34
N ALA A 39 -2.35 9.20 14.44
CA ALA A 39 -3.50 8.35 14.68
C ALA A 39 -4.16 8.67 16.02
N GLU A 40 -5.43 8.28 16.14
CA GLU A 40 -6.14 8.30 17.40
C GLU A 40 -5.45 7.39 18.43
N LYS A 41 -5.79 7.60 19.70
CA LYS A 41 -5.23 6.78 20.78
C LYS A 41 -5.64 5.31 20.59
N TYR A 42 -4.67 4.43 20.69
CA TYR A 42 -4.84 2.99 20.64
C TYR A 42 -4.04 2.32 21.77
N ASP A 43 -4.38 1.08 22.10
CA ASP A 43 -3.64 0.28 23.06
C ASP A 43 -2.73 -0.71 22.32
N GLU A 44 -1.42 -0.50 22.40
CA GLU A 44 -0.44 -1.39 21.78
C GLU A 44 -0.48 -2.80 22.38
N GLN A 45 -0.78 -2.93 23.68
CA GLN A 45 -0.87 -4.22 24.33
C GLN A 45 -2.03 -5.05 23.77
N GLU A 46 -3.20 -4.43 23.53
CA GLU A 46 -4.31 -5.12 22.87
C GLU A 46 -3.96 -5.61 21.47
N LEU A 47 -3.19 -4.86 20.70
CA LEU A 47 -2.72 -5.30 19.38
C LEU A 47 -1.77 -6.50 19.50
N ARG A 48 -0.84 -6.47 20.45
CA ARG A 48 0.09 -7.59 20.69
C ARG A 48 -0.63 -8.84 21.16
N MET A 49 -1.69 -8.72 21.94
CA MET A 49 -2.51 -9.85 22.40
C MET A 49 -3.29 -10.55 21.28
N CYS A 50 -3.41 -9.92 20.09
CA CYS A 50 -4.02 -10.55 18.92
C CYS A 50 -3.11 -11.60 18.26
N ILE A 51 -1.82 -11.67 18.62
CA ILE A 51 -0.81 -12.50 17.97
C ILE A 51 -0.27 -13.52 18.96
N HIS A 52 -0.28 -14.80 18.55
CA HIS A 52 0.19 -15.94 19.33
C HIS A 52 1.22 -16.78 18.59
N SER A 53 1.13 -16.89 17.27
CA SER A 53 1.96 -17.75 16.41
C SER A 53 2.90 -16.97 15.52
N ALA A 54 2.45 -15.85 14.97
CA ALA A 54 3.26 -14.94 14.16
C ALA A 54 4.18 -14.06 15.03
N ASN A 55 5.18 -13.44 14.42
CA ASN A 55 5.93 -12.37 15.06
C ASN A 55 5.32 -11.01 14.69
N LEU A 56 5.11 -10.14 15.69
CA LEU A 56 4.62 -8.78 15.49
C LEU A 56 5.70 -7.76 15.83
N ILE A 57 6.17 -7.05 14.83
CA ILE A 57 7.15 -5.98 14.93
C ILE A 57 6.44 -4.65 14.67
N ILE A 58 6.29 -3.84 15.71
CA ILE A 58 5.68 -2.50 15.61
C ILE A 58 6.81 -1.49 15.43
N LEU A 59 6.79 -0.79 14.30
CA LEU A 59 7.80 0.23 13.98
C LEU A 59 7.55 1.50 14.79
N LYS A 60 8.61 2.28 15.00
CA LYS A 60 8.49 3.62 15.58
C LYS A 60 7.53 4.46 14.74
N PRO A 61 6.46 5.03 15.34
CA PRO A 61 5.49 5.83 14.62
C PRO A 61 6.11 7.08 13.99
N THR A 62 5.84 7.28 12.70
CA THR A 62 6.19 8.48 11.94
C THR A 62 4.93 9.10 11.36
N PRO A 63 4.89 10.43 11.12
CA PRO A 63 3.72 11.03 10.51
C PRO A 63 3.67 10.70 9.02
N VAL A 64 2.53 10.21 8.55
CA VAL A 64 2.26 9.91 7.15
C VAL A 64 1.16 10.83 6.64
N TYR A 65 1.41 11.52 5.54
CA TYR A 65 0.47 12.48 4.96
C TYR A 65 0.00 11.99 3.59
N TRP A 66 -1.29 12.07 3.35
CA TRP A 66 -1.89 11.63 2.09
C TRP A 66 -1.31 12.38 0.89
N GLY A 67 -0.87 11.62 -0.11
CA GLY A 67 -0.29 12.12 -1.35
C GLY A 67 1.10 12.74 -1.20
N ASP A 68 1.70 12.68 -0.01
CA ASP A 68 3.05 13.14 0.28
C ASP A 68 4.06 12.00 0.19
N TYR A 69 5.32 12.34 -0.02
CA TYR A 69 6.43 11.38 -0.04
C TYR A 69 6.55 10.53 1.24
N SER A 70 6.01 11.03 2.35
CA SER A 70 5.99 10.28 3.62
C SER A 70 5.31 8.91 3.51
N GLN A 71 4.39 8.70 2.55
CA GLN A 71 3.82 7.38 2.25
C GLN A 71 4.89 6.43 1.70
N ILE A 72 5.65 6.86 0.70
CA ILE A 72 6.75 6.07 0.12
C ILE A 72 7.83 5.81 1.17
N GLN A 73 8.19 6.82 1.96
CA GLN A 73 9.19 6.65 3.03
C GLN A 73 8.74 5.62 4.06
N CYS A 74 7.46 5.61 4.44
CA CYS A 74 6.92 4.60 5.34
C CYS A 74 7.02 3.18 4.75
N ILE A 75 6.68 3.02 3.47
CA ILE A 75 6.80 1.75 2.74
C ILE A 75 8.26 1.27 2.73
N LEU A 76 9.21 2.15 2.40
CA LEU A 76 10.63 1.81 2.38
C LEU A 76 11.16 1.46 3.78
N ASN A 77 10.69 2.13 4.82
CA ASN A 77 11.06 1.80 6.20
C ASN A 77 10.54 0.41 6.60
N LEU A 78 9.30 0.07 6.23
CA LEU A 78 8.73 -1.27 6.45
C LEU A 78 9.54 -2.34 5.73
N LEU A 79 9.87 -2.13 4.45
CA LEU A 79 10.73 -3.03 3.67
C LEU A 79 12.12 -3.20 4.31
N LYS A 80 12.72 -2.10 4.73
CA LYS A 80 14.06 -2.11 5.33
C LYS A 80 14.09 -2.91 6.63
N VAL A 81 13.15 -2.65 7.53
CA VAL A 81 13.06 -3.38 8.80
C VAL A 81 12.79 -4.86 8.56
N SER A 82 11.87 -5.19 7.65
CA SER A 82 11.49 -6.58 7.36
C SER A 82 12.62 -7.38 6.68
N THR A 83 13.34 -6.78 5.74
CA THR A 83 14.49 -7.45 5.08
C THR A 83 15.69 -7.62 6.01
N GLN A 84 15.87 -6.71 6.98
CA GLN A 84 16.91 -6.83 8.02
C GLN A 84 16.53 -7.84 9.09
N TYR A 85 15.24 -8.04 9.35
CA TYR A 85 14.75 -8.98 10.37
C TYR A 85 14.97 -10.43 9.95
N ALA A 86 14.52 -10.79 8.74
CA ALA A 86 14.69 -12.12 8.17
C ALA A 86 14.52 -12.11 6.64
N HIS A 87 14.92 -13.21 6.00
CA HIS A 87 14.54 -13.49 4.61
C HIS A 87 13.09 -13.96 4.57
N HIS A 88 12.29 -13.31 3.72
CA HIS A 88 10.91 -13.71 3.43
C HIS A 88 10.79 -13.98 1.93
N ASP A 89 9.99 -14.97 1.56
CA ASP A 89 9.76 -15.29 0.15
C ASP A 89 8.91 -14.23 -0.53
N PHE A 90 7.90 -13.70 0.20
CA PHE A 90 7.06 -12.58 -0.25
C PHE A 90 6.88 -11.51 0.83
N TYR A 91 6.74 -10.28 0.37
CA TYR A 91 6.42 -9.08 1.14
C TYR A 91 5.09 -8.53 0.64
N HIS A 92 4.08 -8.49 1.49
CA HIS A 92 2.73 -8.05 1.17
C HIS A 92 2.46 -6.68 1.79
N LEU A 93 2.21 -5.66 0.97
CA LEU A 93 1.84 -4.32 1.45
C LEU A 93 0.33 -4.23 1.61
N LEU A 94 -0.14 -4.02 2.84
CA LEU A 94 -1.55 -3.89 3.20
C LEU A 94 -1.84 -2.58 3.94
N ALA A 95 -3.05 -2.08 3.77
CA ALA A 95 -3.61 -1.06 4.66
C ALA A 95 -4.28 -1.71 5.88
N GLY A 96 -4.38 -0.98 7.00
CA GLY A 96 -5.05 -1.49 8.21
C GLY A 96 -6.55 -1.77 8.07
N VAL A 97 -7.18 -1.30 6.99
CA VAL A 97 -8.59 -1.53 6.62
C VAL A 97 -8.73 -2.46 5.40
N GLU A 98 -7.68 -3.14 5.03
CA GLU A 98 -7.64 -4.21 4.04
C GLU A 98 -7.80 -5.57 4.71
N PHE A 99 -8.38 -6.53 4.03
CA PHE A 99 -8.61 -7.84 4.63
C PHE A 99 -8.42 -8.98 3.62
N PRO A 100 -7.85 -10.13 4.04
CA PRO A 100 -7.80 -11.34 3.24
C PRO A 100 -9.21 -11.90 2.96
N ILE A 101 -9.54 -12.13 1.70
CA ILE A 101 -10.81 -12.75 1.29
C ILE A 101 -10.69 -14.24 1.02
N LYS A 102 -9.50 -14.78 1.25
CA LYS A 102 -9.20 -16.22 1.29
C LYS A 102 -8.53 -16.58 2.61
N SER A 103 -8.55 -17.86 2.97
CA SER A 103 -7.85 -18.35 4.17
C SER A 103 -6.33 -18.20 4.04
N GLN A 104 -5.62 -18.21 5.16
CA GLN A 104 -4.15 -18.17 5.15
C GLN A 104 -3.56 -19.37 4.39
N GLU A 105 -4.17 -20.54 4.50
CA GLU A 105 -3.74 -21.74 3.79
C GLU A 105 -3.89 -21.60 2.26
N TYR A 106 -5.02 -21.04 1.82
CA TYR A 106 -5.24 -20.77 0.39
C TYR A 106 -4.22 -19.77 -0.15
N ILE A 107 -4.00 -18.65 0.57
CA ILE A 107 -3.02 -17.64 0.20
C ILE A 107 -1.62 -18.23 0.12
N TYR A 108 -1.25 -19.05 1.11
CA TYR A 108 0.03 -19.73 1.15
C TYR A 108 0.26 -20.59 -0.09
N HIS A 109 -0.69 -21.47 -0.41
CA HIS A 109 -0.58 -22.35 -1.59
C HIS A 109 -0.60 -21.56 -2.91
N PHE A 110 -1.33 -20.46 -2.97
CA PHE A 110 -1.33 -19.59 -4.15
C PHE A 110 0.09 -19.06 -4.42
N PHE A 111 0.74 -18.47 -3.42
CA PHE A 111 2.09 -17.93 -3.59
C PHE A 111 3.14 -19.03 -3.77
N GLU A 112 2.96 -20.17 -3.13
CA GLU A 112 3.82 -21.33 -3.33
C GLU A 112 3.81 -21.81 -4.79
N ALA A 113 2.64 -21.86 -5.42
CA ALA A 113 2.47 -22.23 -6.83
C ALA A 113 2.97 -21.13 -7.80
N ASN A 114 3.08 -19.89 -7.36
CA ASN A 114 3.36 -18.72 -8.19
C ASN A 114 4.64 -17.97 -7.77
N GLN A 115 5.63 -18.66 -7.22
CA GLN A 115 6.88 -18.08 -6.69
C GLN A 115 7.70 -17.28 -7.70
N ALA A 116 7.52 -17.55 -9.00
CA ALA A 116 8.29 -16.92 -10.08
C ALA A 116 7.78 -15.52 -10.45
N TYR A 117 6.64 -15.10 -9.90
CA TYR A 117 5.98 -13.87 -10.30
C TYR A 117 6.10 -12.75 -9.26
N GLU A 118 6.01 -11.51 -9.78
CA GLU A 118 5.86 -10.28 -9.01
C GLU A 118 4.43 -9.76 -9.16
N PHE A 119 3.78 -9.45 -8.06
CA PHE A 119 2.37 -9.03 -8.03
C PHE A 119 2.29 -7.52 -7.89
N VAL A 120 2.61 -6.82 -8.97
CA VAL A 120 2.60 -5.36 -9.09
C VAL A 120 1.61 -4.97 -10.18
N GLY A 121 0.71 -4.04 -9.88
CA GLY A 121 -0.33 -3.61 -10.81
C GLY A 121 0.14 -2.49 -11.73
N PHE A 122 -0.30 -2.52 -12.99
CA PHE A 122 -0.06 -1.49 -13.99
C PHE A 122 -1.38 -1.01 -14.58
N ASN A 123 -1.54 0.30 -14.73
CA ASN A 123 -2.68 0.95 -15.36
C ASN A 123 -2.18 2.10 -16.24
N ASP A 124 -2.27 1.93 -17.54
CA ASP A 124 -1.80 2.90 -18.54
C ASP A 124 -2.94 3.66 -19.23
N ASP A 125 -4.20 3.53 -18.80
CA ASP A 125 -5.39 4.07 -19.44
C ASP A 125 -5.40 5.61 -19.54
N SER A 126 -4.71 6.28 -18.62
CA SER A 126 -4.56 7.73 -18.62
C SER A 126 -3.14 8.15 -18.24
N LYS A 127 -2.64 9.20 -18.89
CA LYS A 127 -1.36 9.83 -18.55
C LYS A 127 -1.50 11.07 -17.66
N GLU A 128 -2.67 11.30 -17.10
CA GLU A 128 -2.94 12.44 -16.22
C GLU A 128 -2.06 12.43 -14.96
N TYR A 129 -1.67 11.24 -14.49
CA TYR A 129 -0.75 11.11 -13.35
C TYR A 129 0.62 11.77 -13.59
N LEU A 130 1.03 12.00 -14.86
CA LEU A 130 2.28 12.69 -15.15
C LEU A 130 2.28 14.14 -14.63
N GLU A 131 1.12 14.77 -14.50
CA GLU A 131 1.00 16.10 -13.86
C GLU A 131 1.51 16.08 -12.40
N ARG A 132 1.34 14.95 -11.71
CA ARG A 132 1.82 14.73 -10.33
C ARG A 132 3.35 14.72 -10.22
N LEU A 133 4.06 14.53 -11.34
CA LEU A 133 5.52 14.45 -11.45
C LEU A 133 6.15 15.72 -12.04
N LYS A 134 5.39 16.48 -12.85
CA LYS A 134 5.89 17.65 -13.60
C LYS A 134 6.25 18.83 -12.71
N TYR A 135 5.55 18.99 -11.59
CA TYR A 135 5.67 20.17 -10.72
C TYR A 135 6.19 19.79 -9.35
N PHE A 136 6.68 20.78 -8.61
CA PHE A 136 7.00 20.65 -7.20
C PHE A 136 5.73 20.85 -6.37
N TYR A 137 5.35 19.85 -5.62
CA TYR A 137 4.22 19.87 -4.70
C TYR A 137 4.73 20.13 -3.28
N PHE A 138 5.02 21.39 -2.98
CA PHE A 138 5.40 21.81 -1.64
C PHE A 138 4.20 21.79 -0.71
N PHE A 139 4.46 21.62 0.59
CA PHE A 139 3.45 21.72 1.65
C PHE A 139 2.32 20.67 1.57
N ARG A 140 2.56 19.53 0.90
CA ARG A 140 1.56 18.42 0.80
C ARG A 140 1.08 17.93 2.17
N LYS A 141 1.92 17.97 3.21
CA LYS A 141 1.54 17.64 4.58
C LYS A 141 0.39 18.49 5.12
N TYR A 142 0.10 19.62 4.50
CA TYR A 142 -1.01 20.52 4.87
C TYR A 142 -2.22 20.41 3.92
N ALA A 143 -2.24 19.49 2.97
CA ALA A 143 -3.33 19.35 2.00
C ALA A 143 -4.68 18.96 2.65
N ARG A 144 -4.61 18.21 3.75
CA ARG A 144 -5.75 17.91 4.63
C ARG A 144 -5.56 18.64 5.94
N TYR A 145 -5.82 19.92 5.94
CA TYR A 145 -5.58 20.83 7.08
C TYR A 145 -6.51 20.58 8.27
N ARG A 146 -5.97 20.78 9.47
CA ARG A 146 -6.70 20.66 10.75
C ARG A 146 -6.98 22.01 11.41
N ASN A 147 -6.23 23.06 11.03
CA ASN A 147 -6.32 24.39 11.58
C ASN A 147 -6.04 25.47 10.52
N LEU A 148 -6.25 26.75 10.90
CA LEU A 148 -6.09 27.90 9.99
C LEU A 148 -4.65 28.06 9.47
N TRP A 149 -3.64 27.73 10.29
CA TRP A 149 -2.24 27.78 9.89
C TRP A 149 -1.91 26.76 8.81
N GLU A 150 -2.33 25.53 9.00
CA GLU A 150 -2.17 24.47 7.98
C GLU A 150 -2.95 24.79 6.70
N ARG A 151 -4.15 25.40 6.84
CA ARG A 151 -4.95 25.87 5.70
C ARG A 151 -4.20 26.92 4.88
N PHE A 152 -3.56 27.88 5.56
CA PHE A 152 -2.76 28.92 4.91
C PHE A 152 -1.63 28.33 4.07
N TRP A 153 -0.80 27.45 4.64
CA TRP A 153 0.28 26.79 3.93
C TRP A 153 -0.19 25.83 2.85
N GLY A 154 -1.26 25.12 3.07
CA GLY A 154 -1.91 24.27 2.06
C GLY A 154 -2.39 25.11 0.88
N GLY A 155 -2.96 26.28 1.12
CA GLY A 155 -3.36 27.26 0.10
C GLY A 155 -2.17 27.77 -0.72
N ILE A 156 -1.07 28.10 -0.07
CA ILE A 156 0.19 28.46 -0.79
C ILE A 156 0.63 27.32 -1.69
N GLY A 157 0.63 26.07 -1.20
CA GLY A 157 0.98 24.91 -2.00
C GLY A 157 0.11 24.75 -3.25
N TYR A 158 -1.19 25.03 -3.14
CA TYR A 158 -2.11 25.04 -4.28
C TYR A 158 -1.78 26.14 -5.31
N CYS A 159 -1.47 27.34 -4.86
CA CYS A 159 -1.14 28.47 -5.75
C CYS A 159 0.20 28.29 -6.48
N LEU A 160 1.13 27.55 -5.91
CA LEU A 160 2.45 27.33 -6.50
C LEU A 160 2.42 26.47 -7.77
N VAL A 161 1.45 25.57 -7.94
CA VAL A 161 1.36 24.73 -9.15
C VAL A 161 0.97 25.54 -10.39
N PRO A 162 -0.07 26.39 -10.39
CA PRO A 162 -0.36 27.30 -11.51
C PRO A 162 0.81 28.24 -11.83
N LEU A 163 1.48 28.76 -10.82
CA LEU A 163 2.66 29.63 -11.02
C LEU A 163 3.79 28.87 -11.74
N GLN A 164 4.07 27.63 -11.34
CA GLN A 164 5.05 26.79 -12.02
C GLN A 164 4.67 26.52 -13.49
N LYS A 165 3.38 26.29 -13.76
CA LYS A 165 2.86 26.14 -15.13
C LYS A 165 3.14 27.41 -15.95
N PHE A 166 2.81 28.57 -15.39
CA PHE A 166 3.06 29.87 -16.05
C PHE A 166 4.55 30.09 -16.32
N LEU A 167 5.44 29.71 -15.40
CA LEU A 167 6.89 29.82 -15.56
C LEU A 167 7.52 28.74 -16.45
N GLY A 168 6.71 27.81 -17.02
CA GLY A 168 7.19 26.75 -17.89
C GLY A 168 8.01 25.67 -17.17
N ILE A 169 7.89 25.53 -15.83
CA ILE A 169 8.60 24.51 -15.07
C ILE A 169 8.02 23.13 -15.43
N ASN A 170 8.90 22.20 -15.77
CA ASN A 170 8.56 20.81 -15.99
C ASN A 170 9.76 19.93 -15.59
N ARG A 171 9.66 19.28 -14.44
CA ARG A 171 10.73 18.45 -13.85
C ARG A 171 11.08 17.22 -14.68
N ILE A 172 10.16 16.74 -15.50
CA ILE A 172 10.35 15.51 -16.29
C ILE A 172 10.62 15.80 -17.79
N LYS A 173 10.76 17.07 -18.18
CA LYS A 173 10.94 17.48 -19.59
C LYS A 173 12.13 16.79 -20.27
N HIS A 174 13.23 16.60 -19.54
CA HIS A 174 14.47 16.01 -20.06
C HIS A 174 14.75 14.62 -19.43
N CYS A 175 13.74 14.02 -18.83
CA CYS A 175 13.86 12.71 -18.22
C CYS A 175 13.64 11.62 -19.27
N THR A 176 14.58 10.68 -19.36
CA THR A 176 14.45 9.48 -20.23
C THR A 176 13.64 8.38 -19.60
N THR A 177 13.25 8.54 -18.33
CA THR A 177 12.47 7.57 -17.56
C THR A 177 11.07 7.45 -18.13
N ILE A 178 10.65 6.23 -18.42
CA ILE A 178 9.27 5.92 -18.76
C ILE A 178 8.52 5.67 -17.45
N PHE A 179 7.71 6.64 -17.06
CA PHE A 179 6.89 6.52 -15.86
C PHE A 179 5.71 5.58 -16.10
N LYS A 180 5.39 4.81 -15.07
CA LYS A 180 4.24 3.90 -15.02
C LYS A 180 3.48 4.09 -13.74
N LYS A 181 2.17 3.85 -13.78
CA LYS A 181 1.25 3.94 -12.65
C LYS A 181 0.52 2.60 -12.49
N GLY A 182 0.04 2.34 -11.30
CA GLY A 182 -0.83 1.21 -10.98
C GLY A 182 -1.30 1.23 -9.55
N TYR A 183 -1.93 0.14 -9.13
CA TYR A 183 -2.45 0.00 -7.78
C TYR A 183 -1.34 0.09 -6.73
N ALA A 184 -1.61 0.80 -5.64
CA ALA A 184 -0.59 1.12 -4.63
C ALA A 184 -0.11 -0.09 -3.81
N ASN A 185 -0.98 -1.09 -3.61
CA ASN A 185 -0.64 -2.30 -2.87
C ASN A 185 -0.07 -3.36 -3.81
N TRP A 186 0.76 -4.22 -3.28
CA TRP A 186 1.49 -5.22 -4.04
C TRP A 186 1.97 -6.37 -3.15
N SER A 187 2.37 -7.45 -3.80
CA SER A 187 3.08 -8.57 -3.18
C SER A 187 4.32 -8.87 -3.99
N ILE A 188 5.49 -8.71 -3.40
CA ILE A 188 6.78 -8.77 -4.10
C ILE A 188 7.74 -9.77 -3.47
N SER A 189 8.61 -10.33 -4.29
CA SER A 189 9.67 -11.25 -3.86
C SER A 189 10.79 -10.55 -3.08
N HIS A 190 11.61 -11.32 -2.37
CA HIS A 190 12.80 -10.80 -1.69
C HIS A 190 13.79 -10.09 -2.62
N PRO A 191 14.12 -10.63 -3.82
CA PRO A 191 14.99 -9.92 -4.76
C PRO A 191 14.45 -8.55 -5.17
N LEU A 192 13.14 -8.41 -5.42
CA LEU A 192 12.54 -7.12 -5.76
C LEU A 192 12.53 -6.18 -4.55
N ALA A 193 12.26 -6.67 -3.35
CA ALA A 193 12.35 -5.86 -2.12
C ALA A 193 13.75 -5.27 -1.93
N CYS A 194 14.80 -6.09 -2.09
CA CYS A 194 16.18 -5.63 -2.03
C CYS A 194 16.52 -4.63 -3.15
N PHE A 195 16.03 -4.86 -4.37
CA PHE A 195 16.21 -3.95 -5.50
C PHE A 195 15.61 -2.57 -5.22
N LEU A 196 14.41 -2.50 -4.65
CA LEU A 196 13.80 -1.22 -4.25
C LEU A 196 14.65 -0.48 -3.21
N LEU A 197 15.16 -1.19 -2.20
CA LEU A 197 16.01 -0.59 -1.16
C LEU A 197 17.36 -0.09 -1.71
N GLN A 198 17.95 -0.78 -2.70
CA GLN A 198 19.15 -0.31 -3.38
C GLN A 198 18.93 1.02 -4.11
N HIS A 199 17.69 1.28 -4.56
CA HIS A 199 17.31 2.50 -5.25
C HIS A 199 16.68 3.58 -4.32
N GLU A 200 16.74 3.40 -2.99
CA GLU A 200 16.12 4.32 -2.02
C GLU A 200 16.51 5.79 -2.24
N ALA A 201 17.79 6.06 -2.49
CA ALA A 201 18.30 7.41 -2.71
C ALA A 201 17.73 8.03 -4.00
N GLU A 202 17.62 7.25 -5.09
CA GLU A 202 17.01 7.67 -6.35
C GLU A 202 15.52 7.93 -6.18
N ILE A 203 14.79 7.03 -5.52
CA ILE A 203 13.37 7.17 -5.20
C ILE A 203 13.14 8.48 -4.45
N ARG A 204 13.91 8.73 -3.38
CA ARG A 204 13.81 9.97 -2.61
C ARG A 204 14.07 11.21 -3.45
N LYS A 205 15.11 11.23 -4.24
CA LYS A 205 15.46 12.35 -5.11
C LYS A 205 14.33 12.66 -6.11
N ARG A 206 13.75 11.63 -6.68
CA ARG A 206 12.73 11.74 -7.73
C ARG A 206 11.35 12.13 -7.18
N TYR A 207 10.92 11.51 -6.08
CA TYR A 207 9.54 11.58 -5.61
C TYR A 207 9.30 12.50 -4.41
N ARG A 208 10.34 13.06 -3.78
CA ARG A 208 10.21 13.86 -2.55
C ARG A 208 9.20 15.01 -2.63
N TYR A 209 9.03 15.61 -3.78
CA TYR A 209 8.16 16.76 -3.99
C TYR A 209 7.07 16.49 -5.05
N THR A 210 6.65 15.27 -5.17
CA THR A 210 5.59 14.84 -6.08
C THR A 210 4.27 14.64 -5.34
N PHE A 211 3.22 14.28 -6.06
CA PHE A 211 1.89 14.09 -5.50
C PHE A 211 1.35 12.68 -5.81
N CYS A 212 0.91 11.93 -4.78
CA CYS A 212 0.33 10.58 -4.90
C CYS A 212 1.19 9.66 -5.78
N THR A 213 2.50 9.60 -5.52
CA THR A 213 3.44 8.80 -6.29
C THR A 213 3.80 7.46 -5.64
N ASP A 214 3.15 7.12 -4.54
CA ASP A 214 3.05 5.75 -4.01
C ASP A 214 2.46 4.76 -5.01
N GLU A 215 1.66 5.27 -5.98
CA GLU A 215 1.12 4.51 -7.12
C GLU A 215 2.03 4.52 -8.36
N VAL A 216 3.23 5.09 -8.30
CA VAL A 216 4.10 5.34 -9.46
C VAL A 216 5.51 4.79 -9.26
N PHE A 217 6.07 4.88 -8.05
CA PHE A 217 7.50 4.64 -7.83
C PHE A 217 7.92 3.19 -8.09
N ILE A 218 7.17 2.23 -7.58
CA ILE A 218 7.47 0.81 -7.78
C ILE A 218 7.19 0.39 -9.23
N GLN A 219 6.06 0.83 -9.81
CA GLN A 219 5.70 0.54 -11.18
C GLN A 219 6.78 1.02 -12.17
N THR A 220 7.27 2.24 -11.96
CA THR A 220 8.31 2.83 -12.79
C THR A 220 9.62 2.06 -12.70
N LEU A 221 10.06 1.70 -11.50
CA LEU A 221 11.28 0.91 -11.30
C LEU A 221 11.16 -0.51 -11.85
N VAL A 222 10.05 -1.19 -11.60
CA VAL A 222 9.81 -2.54 -12.12
C VAL A 222 9.79 -2.54 -13.64
N TYR A 223 9.10 -1.58 -14.26
CA TYR A 223 8.99 -1.49 -15.72
C TYR A 223 10.34 -1.33 -16.42
N GLN A 224 11.30 -0.66 -15.78
CA GLN A 224 12.64 -0.42 -16.32
C GLN A 224 13.66 -1.50 -15.95
N SER A 225 13.23 -2.57 -15.33
CA SER A 225 14.08 -3.67 -14.85
C SER A 225 13.64 -5.01 -15.43
N ASP A 226 14.47 -6.03 -15.23
CA ASP A 226 14.13 -7.41 -15.60
C ASP A 226 12.94 -7.98 -14.83
N PHE A 227 12.54 -7.36 -13.72
CA PHE A 227 11.37 -7.75 -12.95
C PHE A 227 10.06 -7.57 -13.71
N TYR A 228 10.00 -6.66 -14.69
CA TYR A 228 8.78 -6.48 -15.50
C TYR A 228 8.37 -7.76 -16.23
N GLY A 229 9.32 -8.53 -16.72
CA GLY A 229 9.05 -9.83 -17.35
C GLY A 229 8.49 -10.91 -16.41
N LYS A 230 8.51 -10.64 -15.09
CA LYS A 230 7.97 -11.52 -14.05
C LYS A 230 6.64 -11.03 -13.47
N VAL A 231 6.09 -9.93 -13.95
CA VAL A 231 4.80 -9.41 -13.46
C VAL A 231 3.69 -10.41 -13.79
N TYR A 232 2.86 -10.72 -12.80
CA TYR A 232 1.85 -11.78 -12.89
C TYR A 232 0.82 -11.52 -13.99
N ASP A 233 0.26 -10.32 -14.06
CA ASP A 233 -0.61 -9.89 -15.16
C ASP A 233 -0.43 -8.39 -15.42
N PRO A 234 0.47 -7.99 -16.32
CA PRO A 234 0.70 -6.58 -16.60
C PRO A 234 -0.48 -5.87 -17.30
N SER A 235 -1.49 -6.63 -17.76
CA SER A 235 -2.66 -6.08 -18.47
C SER A 235 -3.83 -5.70 -17.56
N ASP A 236 -3.85 -6.20 -16.31
CA ASP A 236 -4.91 -5.92 -15.32
C ASP A 236 -4.29 -5.68 -13.94
N GLU A 237 -4.35 -4.43 -13.46
CA GLU A 237 -3.71 -4.03 -12.20
C GLU A 237 -4.27 -4.76 -10.98
N TYR A 238 -5.56 -5.07 -10.95
CA TYR A 238 -6.18 -5.76 -9.83
C TYR A 238 -5.97 -7.27 -9.88
N HIS A 239 -5.93 -7.85 -11.08
CA HIS A 239 -5.55 -9.25 -11.24
C HIS A 239 -4.07 -9.45 -10.95
N SER A 240 -3.21 -8.56 -11.43
CA SER A 240 -1.77 -8.64 -11.16
C SER A 240 -1.44 -8.57 -9.68
N THR A 241 -2.14 -7.74 -8.91
CA THR A 241 -1.92 -7.61 -7.46
C THR A 241 -2.71 -8.61 -6.63
N MET A 242 -3.58 -9.40 -7.24
CA MET A 242 -4.54 -10.28 -6.57
C MET A 242 -5.37 -9.54 -5.50
N ASN A 243 -5.64 -8.28 -5.76
CA ASN A 243 -6.45 -7.40 -4.94
C ASN A 243 -7.80 -7.14 -5.58
N LEU A 244 -8.79 -6.87 -4.74
CA LEU A 244 -10.10 -6.40 -5.14
C LEU A 244 -10.32 -5.03 -4.51
N ASN A 245 -10.76 -4.07 -5.32
CA ASN A 245 -11.11 -2.74 -4.87
C ASN A 245 -12.48 -2.36 -5.43
N THR A 246 -13.27 -1.60 -4.70
CA THR A 246 -14.56 -1.11 -5.17
C THR A 246 -14.51 0.39 -5.40
N TRP A 247 -14.80 0.80 -6.64
CA TRP A 247 -14.95 2.20 -7.04
C TRP A 247 -16.41 2.59 -7.22
N GLU A 248 -17.34 1.63 -7.09
CA GLU A 248 -18.77 1.85 -7.21
C GLU A 248 -19.37 2.56 -5.99
N ASP A 249 -18.82 2.26 -4.80
CA ASP A 249 -19.17 2.96 -3.58
C ASP A 249 -18.43 4.29 -3.49
N PRO A 250 -19.09 5.42 -3.19
CA PRO A 250 -18.45 6.75 -3.08
C PRO A 250 -17.34 6.83 -2.03
N ARG A 251 -17.33 5.93 -1.06
CA ARG A 251 -16.31 5.84 0.00
C ARG A 251 -15.32 4.70 -0.24
N ASN A 252 -15.47 3.96 -1.35
CA ASN A 252 -14.69 2.77 -1.68
C ASN A 252 -14.73 1.70 -0.57
N GLN A 253 -15.92 1.47 0.01
CA GLN A 253 -16.14 0.56 1.14
C GLN A 253 -16.96 -0.65 0.71
N TYR A 254 -16.61 -1.83 1.26
CA TYR A 254 -17.43 -3.02 1.17
C TYR A 254 -18.46 -3.08 2.30
N HIS A 255 -19.66 -3.59 1.98
CA HIS A 255 -20.79 -3.77 2.88
C HIS A 255 -21.30 -5.22 2.87
N MET A 256 -22.18 -5.58 3.78
CA MET A 256 -22.74 -6.94 3.85
C MET A 256 -23.36 -7.43 2.54
N LYS A 257 -23.94 -6.51 1.73
CA LYS A 257 -24.47 -6.83 0.39
C LYS A 257 -23.41 -7.39 -0.57
N ASP A 258 -22.14 -7.05 -0.34
CA ASP A 258 -21.02 -7.41 -1.21
C ASP A 258 -20.43 -8.80 -0.86
N LEU A 259 -20.86 -9.41 0.26
CA LEU A 259 -20.36 -10.71 0.73
C LEU A 259 -20.38 -11.80 -0.35
N PRO A 260 -21.48 -12.00 -1.11
CA PRO A 260 -21.49 -13.03 -2.16
C PRO A 260 -20.44 -12.79 -3.26
N MET A 261 -20.17 -11.55 -3.60
CA MET A 261 -19.16 -11.18 -4.59
C MET A 261 -17.75 -11.42 -4.06
N LEU A 262 -17.48 -11.03 -2.81
CA LEU A 262 -16.20 -11.28 -2.15
C LEU A 262 -15.89 -12.78 -2.07
N LEU A 263 -16.87 -13.61 -1.72
CA LEU A 263 -16.71 -15.07 -1.63
C LEU A 263 -16.43 -15.74 -2.98
N LYS A 264 -17.04 -15.22 -4.06
CA LYS A 264 -16.85 -15.71 -5.44
C LYS A 264 -15.55 -15.23 -6.09
N SER A 265 -14.96 -14.15 -5.60
CA SER A 265 -13.75 -13.58 -6.18
C SER A 265 -12.59 -14.56 -6.12
N ASP A 266 -11.76 -14.57 -7.16
CA ASP A 266 -10.48 -15.28 -7.21
C ASP A 266 -9.32 -14.47 -6.60
N ARG A 267 -9.58 -13.24 -6.15
CA ARG A 267 -8.59 -12.38 -5.50
C ARG A 267 -8.26 -12.85 -4.09
N LEU A 268 -7.14 -12.39 -3.55
CA LEU A 268 -6.65 -12.79 -2.22
C LEU A 268 -6.96 -11.76 -1.15
N PHE A 269 -6.92 -10.48 -1.51
CA PHE A 269 -7.12 -9.35 -0.61
C PHE A 269 -8.17 -8.40 -1.16
N ALA A 270 -8.86 -7.68 -0.29
CA ALA A 270 -9.82 -6.64 -0.67
C ALA A 270 -9.72 -5.43 0.25
N LYS A 271 -10.04 -4.25 -0.29
CA LYS A 271 -10.00 -2.95 0.39
C LYS A 271 -11.14 -2.06 -0.15
N LYS A 272 -11.93 -1.37 0.72
CA LYS A 272 -11.72 -1.15 2.15
C LYS A 272 -12.83 -1.80 2.97
N PHE A 273 -12.48 -2.30 4.14
CA PHE A 273 -13.41 -2.71 5.18
C PHE A 273 -13.45 -1.60 6.24
N ASP A 274 -14.18 -0.53 5.98
CA ASP A 274 -14.22 0.68 6.80
C ASP A 274 -15.66 1.16 7.09
N GLY A 275 -16.67 0.43 6.64
CA GLY A 275 -18.09 0.70 6.89
C GLY A 275 -18.53 0.36 8.31
N ASP A 276 -19.73 0.80 8.67
CA ASP A 276 -20.33 0.52 9.99
C ASP A 276 -20.60 -0.99 10.20
N ASP A 277 -20.80 -1.74 9.12
CA ASP A 277 -21.03 -3.18 9.09
C ASP A 277 -19.74 -4.00 8.79
N ALA A 278 -18.58 -3.38 8.81
CA ALA A 278 -17.32 -4.03 8.43
C ALA A 278 -16.97 -5.22 9.35
N ILE A 279 -17.22 -5.12 10.66
CA ILE A 279 -16.96 -6.22 11.61
C ILE A 279 -17.87 -7.42 11.31
N GLU A 280 -19.16 -7.19 11.06
CA GLU A 280 -20.11 -8.24 10.70
C GLU A 280 -19.72 -8.87 9.35
N LEU A 281 -19.38 -8.05 8.36
CA LEU A 281 -18.94 -8.51 7.05
C LEU A 281 -17.70 -9.41 7.15
N ILE A 282 -16.68 -8.98 7.89
CA ILE A 282 -15.44 -9.75 8.11
C ILE A 282 -15.74 -11.07 8.81
N THR A 283 -16.60 -11.05 9.84
CA THR A 283 -16.98 -12.25 10.57
C THR A 283 -17.63 -13.28 9.64
N LYS A 284 -18.60 -12.85 8.85
CA LYS A 284 -19.28 -13.71 7.88
C LYS A 284 -18.37 -14.19 6.76
N LEU A 285 -17.49 -13.33 6.28
CA LEU A 285 -16.48 -13.67 5.29
C LEU A 285 -15.56 -14.79 5.80
N LYS A 286 -15.07 -14.69 7.03
CA LYS A 286 -14.18 -15.68 7.66
C LYS A 286 -14.85 -17.05 7.86
N GLU A 287 -16.16 -17.04 8.15
CA GLU A 287 -16.93 -18.29 8.32
C GLU A 287 -17.11 -19.07 7.00
N GLN A 288 -17.11 -18.38 5.84
CA GLN A 288 -17.57 -18.94 4.56
C GLN A 288 -16.50 -18.99 3.47
N ARG A 289 -15.37 -18.27 3.61
CA ARG A 289 -14.30 -18.24 2.60
C ARG A 289 -13.50 -19.55 2.53
N LEU A 290 -12.89 -19.78 1.37
CA LEU A 290 -11.95 -20.88 1.12
C LEU A 290 -10.59 -20.64 1.80
#